data_2341880137a66e240281cea05ebd2906
#
_entry.id   2341880137a66e240281cea05ebd2906
#
_cell.length_a   1.000
_cell.length_b   1.000
_cell.length_c   1.000
_cell.angle_alpha   90.00
_cell.angle_beta   90.00
_cell.angle_gamma   90.00
#
_symmetry.space_group_name_H-M   'P 1'
#
loop_
_entity.id
_entity.type
_entity.pdbx_description
1 polymer ?
#
loop_
_entity_poly.entity_id
_entity_poly.type
_entity_poly.pdbx_seq_one_letter_code
_entity_poly.pdbx_strand_id
1 'polypeptide(L)'
;MRIHPFQGLVPVPALAPEVACVPYDVVNTAEAAALAAGRPHSLLHVDRAEIGLPPATDPYSDAVYSRARANFDSLQRGGTLVRETGPCLYVYQQRMGDHVQRGLVAGCHVEDYDAELIKKHEKTRKDKEDDRTRLIDTLSADTGPVS
;
A
#
# COMPACT_ATOMS: atom_id res chain seq x y z
N MET A 1 23.94 -3.81 4.43
CA MET A 1 22.48 -4.02 4.25
C MET A 1 22.30 -5.05 3.13
N ARG A 2 21.68 -6.16 3.44
CA ARG A 2 21.37 -7.24 2.49
C ARG A 2 19.98 -6.98 1.91
N ILE A 3 19.87 -7.00 0.58
CA ILE A 3 18.61 -6.85 -0.15
C ILE A 3 18.37 -8.05 -1.05
N HIS A 4 17.12 -8.34 -1.36
CA HIS A 4 16.72 -9.40 -2.29
C HIS A 4 15.54 -8.96 -3.15
N PRO A 5 15.45 -9.48 -4.38
CA PRO A 5 14.30 -9.24 -5.23
C PRO A 5 13.08 -10.01 -4.74
N PHE A 6 11.88 -9.54 -5.10
CA PHE A 6 10.62 -10.20 -4.77
C PHE A 6 9.63 -10.12 -5.93
N GLN A 7 8.61 -10.97 -5.91
CA GLN A 7 7.52 -10.93 -6.90
C GLN A 7 6.43 -9.99 -6.40
N GLY A 8 6.45 -8.75 -6.91
CA GLY A 8 5.41 -7.77 -6.59
C GLY A 8 4.08 -8.06 -7.29
N LEU A 9 3.01 -7.50 -6.72
CA LEU A 9 1.75 -7.31 -7.41
C LEU A 9 1.77 -5.91 -8.01
N VAL A 10 1.64 -5.84 -9.33
CA VAL A 10 1.72 -4.56 -10.07
C VAL A 10 0.43 -4.34 -10.86
N PRO A 11 -0.03 -3.10 -11.02
CA PRO A 11 -1.16 -2.83 -11.89
C PRO A 11 -0.77 -3.08 -13.34
N VAL A 12 -1.70 -3.60 -14.14
CA VAL A 12 -1.51 -3.63 -15.59
C VAL A 12 -1.33 -2.20 -16.10
N PRO A 13 -0.44 -1.94 -17.08
CA PRO A 13 -0.07 -0.59 -17.49
C PRO A 13 -1.24 0.32 -17.84
N ALA A 14 -2.28 -0.23 -18.49
CA ALA A 14 -3.47 0.53 -18.86
C ALA A 14 -4.29 1.04 -17.67
N LEU A 15 -4.24 0.36 -16.53
CA LEU A 15 -5.00 0.69 -15.31
C LEU A 15 -4.12 1.33 -14.22
N ALA A 16 -2.81 1.41 -14.42
CA ALA A 16 -1.90 1.97 -13.42
C ALA A 16 -2.31 3.39 -12.93
N PRO A 17 -2.75 4.33 -13.81
CA PRO A 17 -3.21 5.64 -13.36
C PRO A 17 -4.50 5.60 -12.51
N GLU A 18 -5.34 4.57 -12.69
CA GLU A 18 -6.58 4.40 -11.91
C GLU A 18 -6.31 3.75 -10.56
N VAL A 19 -5.33 2.85 -10.49
CA VAL A 19 -4.91 2.17 -9.25
C VAL A 19 -4.16 3.13 -8.33
N ALA A 20 -3.29 3.96 -8.89
CA ALA A 20 -2.45 4.89 -8.14
C ALA A 20 -3.30 5.83 -7.28
N CYS A 21 -2.90 5.99 -6.03
CA CYS A 21 -3.55 6.86 -5.06
C CYS A 21 -2.51 7.60 -4.20
N VAL A 22 -2.99 8.55 -3.42
CA VAL A 22 -2.19 9.22 -2.39
C VAL A 22 -1.93 8.26 -1.22
N PRO A 23 -0.87 8.47 -0.42
CA PRO A 23 -0.65 7.71 0.81
C PRO A 23 -1.87 7.78 1.74
N TYR A 24 -2.14 6.69 2.44
CA TYR A 24 -3.35 6.52 3.26
C TYR A 24 -3.45 7.52 4.43
N ASP A 25 -2.33 8.02 4.91
CA ASP A 25 -2.19 8.86 6.10
C ASP A 25 -2.23 10.37 5.81
N VAL A 26 -2.21 10.77 4.53
CA VAL A 26 -2.27 12.18 4.13
C VAL A 26 -3.69 12.67 3.82
N VAL A 27 -4.69 11.79 3.94
CA VAL A 27 -6.11 12.11 3.68
C VAL A 27 -7.01 11.59 4.80
N ASN A 28 -8.06 12.35 5.13
CA ASN A 28 -9.13 11.85 5.99
C ASN A 28 -10.13 10.99 5.20
N THR A 29 -11.09 10.37 5.89
CA THR A 29 -12.05 9.45 5.27
C THR A 29 -12.92 10.14 4.19
N ALA A 30 -13.34 11.38 4.40
CA ALA A 30 -14.15 12.11 3.42
C ALA A 30 -13.36 12.45 2.16
N GLU A 31 -12.11 12.88 2.34
CA GLU A 31 -11.18 13.15 1.24
C GLU A 31 -10.85 11.88 0.45
N ALA A 32 -10.58 10.77 1.16
CA ALA A 32 -10.34 9.47 0.53
C ALA A 32 -11.55 9.02 -0.29
N ALA A 33 -12.76 9.16 0.24
CA ALA A 33 -14.01 8.84 -0.48
C ALA A 33 -14.17 9.71 -1.74
N ALA A 34 -13.90 11.02 -1.65
CA ALA A 34 -13.97 11.93 -2.79
C ALA A 34 -12.94 11.57 -3.89
N LEU A 35 -11.70 11.23 -3.50
CA LEU A 35 -10.65 10.82 -4.42
C LEU A 35 -10.92 9.48 -5.09
N ALA A 36 -11.59 8.56 -4.40
CA ALA A 36 -11.94 7.25 -4.92
C ALA A 36 -13.25 7.25 -5.72
N ALA A 37 -14.03 8.34 -5.67
CA ALA A 37 -15.31 8.45 -6.38
C ALA A 37 -15.13 8.28 -7.90
N GLY A 38 -15.89 7.35 -8.50
CA GLY A 38 -15.78 7.03 -9.93
C GLY A 38 -14.49 6.30 -10.34
N ARG A 39 -13.66 5.88 -9.39
CA ARG A 39 -12.40 5.16 -9.61
C ARG A 39 -12.43 3.78 -8.96
N PRO A 40 -13.11 2.79 -9.55
CA PRO A 40 -13.31 1.48 -8.93
C PRO A 40 -12.02 0.68 -8.73
N HIS A 41 -10.96 1.02 -9.45
CA HIS A 41 -9.65 0.37 -9.34
C HIS A 41 -8.70 1.04 -8.35
N SER A 42 -9.08 2.20 -7.76
CA SER A 42 -8.21 2.92 -6.83
C SER A 42 -7.83 2.06 -5.62
N LEU A 43 -6.53 2.05 -5.29
CA LEU A 43 -6.03 1.31 -4.13
C LEU A 43 -6.55 1.89 -2.80
N LEU A 44 -7.09 3.12 -2.79
CA LEU A 44 -7.80 3.66 -1.62
C LEU A 44 -8.95 2.76 -1.14
N HIS A 45 -9.58 2.00 -2.03
CA HIS A 45 -10.60 1.01 -1.62
C HIS A 45 -10.02 -0.15 -0.79
N VAL A 46 -8.72 -0.32 -0.79
CA VAL A 46 -7.99 -1.30 0.03
C VAL A 46 -7.42 -0.63 1.28
N ASP A 47 -6.63 0.43 1.10
CA ASP A 47 -5.92 1.10 2.20
C ASP A 47 -6.83 1.91 3.13
N ARG A 48 -7.97 2.36 2.63
CA ARG A 48 -9.00 3.15 3.31
C ARG A 48 -10.38 2.52 3.09
N ALA A 49 -10.47 1.20 3.34
CA ALA A 49 -11.65 0.41 2.99
C ALA A 49 -12.95 0.85 3.69
N GLU A 50 -12.86 1.62 4.77
CA GLU A 50 -13.99 2.24 5.46
C GLU A 50 -14.80 3.18 4.54
N ILE A 51 -14.21 3.73 3.46
CA ILE A 51 -14.93 4.58 2.51
C ILE A 51 -16.07 3.86 1.77
N GLY A 52 -16.01 2.53 1.72
CA GLY A 52 -17.05 1.67 1.15
C GLY A 52 -18.06 1.12 2.15
N LEU A 53 -18.04 1.62 3.40
CA LEU A 53 -18.90 1.20 4.51
C LEU A 53 -19.74 2.37 5.03
N PRO A 54 -20.76 2.13 5.86
CA PRO A 54 -21.55 3.22 6.46
C PRO A 54 -20.68 4.25 7.20
N PRO A 55 -20.99 5.55 7.12
CA PRO A 55 -20.13 6.62 7.68
C PRO A 55 -19.82 6.52 9.18
N ALA A 56 -20.63 5.81 9.95
CA ALA A 56 -20.43 5.59 11.39
C ALA A 56 -19.57 4.35 11.69
N THR A 57 -19.03 3.67 10.67
CA THR A 57 -18.20 2.48 10.88
C THR A 57 -16.88 2.88 11.52
N ASP A 58 -16.51 2.19 12.61
CA ASP A 58 -15.19 2.33 13.20
C ASP A 58 -14.11 1.91 12.18
N PRO A 59 -13.15 2.80 11.83
CA PRO A 59 -12.09 2.50 10.87
C PRO A 59 -11.21 1.30 11.22
N TYR A 60 -11.19 0.91 12.48
CA TYR A 60 -10.39 -0.22 12.99
C TYR A 60 -11.23 -1.48 13.27
N SER A 61 -12.49 -1.51 12.81
CA SER A 61 -13.36 -2.68 12.99
C SER A 61 -13.03 -3.81 12.03
N ASP A 62 -13.39 -5.05 12.40
CA ASP A 62 -13.21 -6.25 11.54
C ASP A 62 -13.87 -6.10 10.17
N ALA A 63 -14.97 -5.35 10.10
CA ALA A 63 -15.68 -5.10 8.84
C ALA A 63 -14.81 -4.34 7.82
N VAL A 64 -13.96 -3.41 8.28
CA VAL A 64 -13.06 -2.64 7.42
C VAL A 64 -11.97 -3.53 6.84
N TYR A 65 -11.30 -4.34 7.66
CA TYR A 65 -10.26 -5.26 7.17
C TYR A 65 -10.82 -6.36 6.27
N SER A 66 -12.02 -6.87 6.58
CA SER A 66 -12.72 -7.82 5.69
C SER A 66 -13.07 -7.19 4.33
N ARG A 67 -13.48 -5.91 4.33
CA ARG A 67 -13.73 -5.15 3.11
C ARG A 67 -12.45 -4.92 2.32
N ALA A 68 -11.37 -4.54 2.99
CA ALA A 68 -10.05 -4.37 2.36
C ALA A 68 -9.61 -5.65 1.65
N ARG A 69 -9.72 -6.81 2.32
CA ARG A 69 -9.41 -8.11 1.73
C ARG A 69 -10.28 -8.42 0.51
N ALA A 70 -11.58 -8.22 0.61
CA ALA A 70 -12.51 -8.47 -0.51
C ALA A 70 -12.18 -7.58 -1.73
N ASN A 71 -11.85 -6.31 -1.50
CA ASN A 71 -11.47 -5.37 -2.56
C ASN A 71 -10.13 -5.77 -3.18
N PHE A 72 -9.13 -6.12 -2.37
CA PHE A 72 -7.83 -6.57 -2.84
C PHE A 72 -7.91 -7.85 -3.69
N ASP A 73 -8.68 -8.83 -3.23
CA ASP A 73 -8.94 -10.05 -3.99
C ASP A 73 -9.69 -9.76 -5.31
N SER A 74 -10.59 -8.78 -5.32
CA SER A 74 -11.31 -8.36 -6.52
C SER A 74 -10.38 -7.75 -7.56
N LEU A 75 -9.44 -6.89 -7.15
CA LEU A 75 -8.44 -6.30 -8.05
C LEU A 75 -7.55 -7.37 -8.69
N GLN A 76 -7.21 -8.41 -7.95
CA GLN A 76 -6.42 -9.53 -8.47
C GLN A 76 -7.24 -10.42 -9.42
N ARG A 77 -8.46 -10.85 -9.00
CA ARG A 77 -9.33 -11.69 -9.85
C ARG A 77 -9.76 -10.97 -11.12
N GLY A 78 -9.94 -9.65 -11.06
CA GLY A 78 -10.28 -8.82 -12.22
C GLY A 78 -9.08 -8.53 -13.15
N GLY A 79 -7.87 -8.99 -12.81
CA GLY A 79 -6.68 -8.75 -13.61
C GLY A 79 -6.17 -7.31 -13.57
N THR A 80 -6.66 -6.49 -12.64
CA THR A 80 -6.16 -5.12 -12.42
C THR A 80 -4.76 -5.15 -11.82
N LEU A 81 -4.56 -6.02 -10.81
CA LEU A 81 -3.26 -6.32 -10.23
C LEU A 81 -2.80 -7.70 -10.68
N VAL A 82 -1.61 -7.77 -11.20
CA VAL A 82 -0.98 -9.01 -11.66
C VAL A 82 0.33 -9.25 -10.93
N ARG A 83 0.62 -10.51 -10.60
CA ARG A 83 1.90 -10.88 -10.01
C ARG A 83 2.98 -10.94 -11.07
N GLU A 84 4.14 -10.39 -10.77
CA GLU A 84 5.32 -10.54 -11.62
C GLU A 84 5.67 -12.02 -11.85
N THR A 85 6.18 -12.36 -13.01
CA THR A 85 6.52 -13.75 -13.39
C THR A 85 7.77 -14.28 -12.69
N GLY A 86 8.60 -13.39 -12.16
CA GLY A 86 9.82 -13.71 -11.42
C GLY A 86 10.17 -12.64 -10.41
N PRO A 87 11.14 -12.90 -9.52
CA PRO A 87 11.62 -11.92 -8.55
C PRO A 87 12.25 -10.70 -9.25
N CYS A 88 11.83 -9.51 -8.88
CA CYS A 88 12.27 -8.22 -9.41
C CYS A 88 12.79 -7.29 -8.33
N LEU A 89 13.63 -6.36 -8.70
CA LEU A 89 13.91 -5.13 -7.99
C LEU A 89 13.17 -4.00 -8.72
N TYR A 90 12.62 -3.02 -7.97
CA TYR A 90 11.83 -1.96 -8.58
C TYR A 90 12.52 -0.62 -8.40
N VAL A 91 12.47 0.23 -9.42
CA VAL A 91 12.90 1.62 -9.33
C VAL A 91 11.69 2.49 -9.05
N TYR A 92 11.69 3.13 -7.90
CA TYR A 92 10.66 4.09 -7.50
C TYR A 92 11.17 5.51 -7.79
N GLN A 93 10.41 6.28 -8.54
CA GLN A 93 10.77 7.66 -8.86
C GLN A 93 9.68 8.61 -8.41
N GLN A 94 10.08 9.61 -7.65
CA GLN A 94 9.25 10.74 -7.26
C GLN A 94 9.74 12.02 -7.94
N ARG A 95 8.81 12.87 -8.35
CA ARG A 95 9.10 14.20 -8.89
C ARG A 95 8.29 15.25 -8.15
N MET A 96 8.97 16.31 -7.72
CA MET A 96 8.36 17.49 -7.11
C MET A 96 8.96 18.74 -7.77
N GLY A 97 8.19 19.36 -8.66
CA GLY A 97 8.72 20.42 -9.53
C GLY A 97 9.85 19.89 -10.43
N ASP A 98 11.01 20.53 -10.34
CA ASP A 98 12.23 20.12 -11.07
C ASP A 98 13.06 19.08 -10.33
N HIS A 99 12.75 18.82 -9.06
CA HIS A 99 13.46 17.82 -8.26
C HIS A 99 12.96 16.41 -8.60
N VAL A 100 13.90 15.50 -8.91
CA VAL A 100 13.63 14.10 -9.18
C VAL A 100 14.46 13.24 -8.24
N GLN A 101 13.79 12.45 -7.42
CA GLN A 101 14.41 11.45 -6.56
C GLN A 101 14.12 10.04 -7.07
N ARG A 102 15.12 9.17 -7.02
CA ARG A 102 14.97 7.75 -7.37
C ARG A 102 15.42 6.89 -6.21
N GLY A 103 14.63 5.86 -5.89
CA GLY A 103 14.92 4.85 -4.90
C GLY A 103 14.84 3.45 -5.48
N LEU A 104 15.42 2.49 -4.79
CA LEU A 104 15.32 1.08 -5.09
C LEU A 104 14.36 0.44 -4.08
N VAL A 105 13.33 -0.27 -4.59
CA VAL A 105 12.43 -1.07 -3.76
C VAL A 105 12.86 -2.53 -3.84
N ALA A 106 13.12 -3.11 -2.67
CA ALA A 106 13.62 -4.48 -2.51
C ALA A 106 13.16 -5.05 -1.17
N GLY A 107 13.19 -6.38 -1.01
CA GLY A 107 13.11 -6.99 0.30
C GLY A 107 14.41 -6.73 1.09
N CYS A 108 14.30 -6.35 2.35
CA CYS A 108 15.43 -6.16 3.24
C CYS A 108 15.44 -7.25 4.32
N HIS A 109 16.64 -7.68 4.74
CA HIS A 109 16.74 -8.61 5.85
C HIS A 109 16.39 -7.94 7.17
N VAL A 110 15.46 -8.53 7.92
CA VAL A 110 15.02 -8.01 9.23
C VAL A 110 16.19 -7.93 10.23
N GLU A 111 17.12 -8.88 10.18
CA GLU A 111 18.33 -8.86 11.02
C GLU A 111 19.18 -7.60 10.81
N ASP A 112 19.19 -7.06 9.58
CA ASP A 112 19.92 -5.82 9.28
C ASP A 112 19.21 -4.60 9.87
N TYR A 113 17.87 -4.66 10.00
CA TYR A 113 17.08 -3.66 10.71
C TYR A 113 17.32 -3.75 12.23
N ASP A 114 17.31 -4.95 12.80
CA ASP A 114 17.56 -5.18 14.23
C ASP A 114 18.98 -4.79 14.63
N ALA A 115 19.96 -5.05 13.75
CA ALA A 115 21.37 -4.66 13.96
C ALA A 115 21.65 -3.18 13.64
N GLU A 116 20.62 -2.37 13.37
CA GLU A 116 20.72 -0.94 13.03
C GLU A 116 21.61 -0.63 11.80
N LEU A 117 21.81 -1.59 10.93
CA LEU A 117 22.45 -1.37 9.63
C LEU A 117 21.50 -0.61 8.69
N ILE A 118 20.19 -0.78 8.87
CA ILE A 118 19.15 0.05 8.28
C ILE A 118 18.81 1.13 9.31
N LYS A 119 19.11 2.39 8.97
CA LYS A 119 18.91 3.51 9.90
C LYS A 119 17.44 3.86 10.03
N LYS A 120 16.93 3.81 11.26
CA LYS A 120 15.58 4.30 11.60
C LYS A 120 15.60 5.81 11.61
N HIS A 121 14.68 6.46 10.88
CA HIS A 121 14.71 7.90 10.79
C HIS A 121 13.64 8.58 11.66
N GLU A 122 12.53 7.89 11.95
CA GLU A 122 11.51 8.40 12.89
C GLU A 122 10.87 7.26 13.68
N LYS A 123 10.14 7.62 14.75
CA LYS A 123 9.35 6.67 15.52
C LYS A 123 7.93 6.61 14.98
N THR A 124 7.50 5.41 14.60
CA THR A 124 6.13 5.15 14.18
C THR A 124 5.17 5.31 15.37
N ARG A 125 4.00 5.87 15.13
CA ARG A 125 2.91 5.90 16.12
C ARG A 125 2.34 4.50 16.28
N LYS A 126 2.12 4.07 17.54
CA LYS A 126 1.66 2.73 17.87
C LYS A 126 0.32 2.38 17.20
N ASP A 127 -0.63 3.32 17.19
CA ASP A 127 -1.94 3.14 16.57
C ASP A 127 -1.84 2.89 15.06
N LYS A 128 -0.89 3.53 14.37
CA LYS A 128 -0.64 3.32 12.94
C LYS A 128 0.10 2.02 12.66
N GLU A 129 1.06 1.67 13.50
CA GLU A 129 1.78 0.40 13.42
C GLU A 129 0.81 -0.78 13.57
N ASP A 130 -0.06 -0.75 14.59
CA ASP A 130 -1.04 -1.81 14.84
C ASP A 130 -2.03 -1.94 13.67
N ASP A 131 -2.52 -0.83 13.13
CA ASP A 131 -3.41 -0.79 11.96
C ASP A 131 -2.75 -1.41 10.72
N ARG A 132 -1.53 -0.96 10.39
CA ARG A 132 -0.82 -1.48 9.19
C ARG A 132 -0.44 -2.94 9.34
N THR A 133 0.04 -3.35 10.52
CA THR A 133 0.33 -4.77 10.83
C THR A 133 -0.92 -5.62 10.60
N ARG A 134 -2.05 -5.20 11.12
CA ARG A 134 -3.33 -5.91 10.94
C ARG A 134 -3.76 -5.97 9.46
N LEU A 135 -3.59 -4.89 8.71
CA LEU A 135 -3.91 -4.87 7.29
C LEU A 135 -3.01 -5.85 6.52
N ILE A 136 -1.69 -5.79 6.75
CA ILE A 136 -0.71 -6.69 6.11
C ILE A 136 -1.05 -8.15 6.41
N ASP A 137 -1.33 -8.50 7.66
CA ASP A 137 -1.74 -9.85 8.04
C ASP A 137 -3.02 -10.29 7.33
N THR A 138 -4.01 -9.39 7.25
CA THR A 138 -5.28 -9.67 6.58
C THR A 138 -5.11 -9.89 5.08
N LEU A 139 -4.30 -9.06 4.42
CA LEU A 139 -4.08 -9.13 2.97
C LEU A 139 -3.03 -10.17 2.58
N SER A 140 -2.15 -10.57 3.50
CA SER A 140 -0.87 -11.27 3.22
C SER A 140 -0.04 -10.53 2.18
N ALA A 141 -0.07 -9.21 2.23
CA ALA A 141 0.62 -8.30 1.32
C ALA A 141 0.81 -6.92 1.98
N ASP A 142 1.91 -6.27 1.66
CA ASP A 142 2.12 -4.86 1.95
C ASP A 142 1.65 -4.04 0.74
N THR A 143 0.78 -3.07 0.98
CA THR A 143 0.14 -2.27 -0.08
C THR A 143 0.87 -0.96 -0.38
N GLY A 144 1.87 -0.63 0.39
CA GLY A 144 2.66 0.58 0.20
C GLY A 144 4.13 0.37 0.47
N PRO A 145 5.05 0.73 -0.44
CA PRO A 145 6.45 0.77 -0.10
C PRO A 145 6.66 1.81 1.00
N VAL A 146 7.42 1.44 2.01
CA VAL A 146 7.87 2.39 3.04
C VAL A 146 8.84 3.36 2.38
N SER A 147 8.48 4.61 2.30
CA SER A 147 9.30 5.69 1.74
C SER A 147 10.09 6.40 2.84
#